data_26c7f0fd256a36dcfe3ebccfe7f3ddf6
#
_entry.id   26c7f0fd256a36dcfe3ebccfe7f3ddf6
#
_cell.length_a   1.000
_cell.length_b   1.000
_cell.length_c   1.000
_cell.angle_alpha   90.00
_cell.angle_beta   90.00
_cell.angle_gamma   90.00
#
_symmetry.space_group_name_H-M   'P 1'
#
loop_
_entity.id
_entity.type
_entity.pdbx_description
1 polymer ?
#
loop_
_entity_poly.entity_id
_entity_poly.type
_entity_poly.pdbx_seq_one_letter_code
_entity_poly.pdbx_strand_id
1 'polypeptide(L)'
;MGYPTETEGDHRKTVELCERAGFHRIHAFSYSPRPGTSAYSLGDRVNGDVKRKRVGDLQRVAESNLKKLVSRISPRSLEVVFDGQRVPSSRREGYSAEYLHVLSGSFSVVGSSAVTVSKYKAKG
;
A
#
# COMPACT_ATOMS: atom_id res chain seq x y z
N MET A 1 -13.56 6.40 -1.97
CA MET A 1 -13.39 7.85 -1.84
C MET A 1 -14.44 8.56 -2.69
N GLY A 2 -15.00 9.65 -2.20
CA GLY A 2 -16.05 10.38 -2.91
C GLY A 2 -17.44 9.76 -2.77
N TYR A 3 -17.75 9.17 -1.62
CA TYR A 3 -19.11 8.79 -1.26
C TYR A 3 -20.00 10.07 -1.25
N PRO A 4 -21.28 10.00 -1.66
CA PRO A 4 -22.11 11.19 -1.89
C PRO A 4 -22.24 12.19 -0.71
N THR A 5 -22.02 11.73 0.52
CA THR A 5 -22.03 12.57 1.72
C THR A 5 -20.64 12.86 2.30
N GLU A 6 -19.59 12.36 1.65
CA GLU A 6 -18.20 12.56 2.11
C GLU A 6 -17.77 14.02 1.90
N THR A 7 -17.56 14.71 2.99
CA THR A 7 -17.06 16.09 2.98
C THR A 7 -15.54 16.15 2.86
N GLU A 8 -14.99 17.32 2.59
CA GLU A 8 -13.54 17.54 2.63
C GLU A 8 -12.96 17.33 4.04
N GLY A 9 -13.75 17.63 5.07
CA GLY A 9 -13.39 17.36 6.47
C GLY A 9 -13.27 15.87 6.76
N ASP A 10 -14.17 15.06 6.21
CA ASP A 10 -14.13 13.59 6.38
C ASP A 10 -12.92 12.99 5.64
N HIS A 11 -12.65 13.48 4.43
CA HIS A 11 -11.46 13.07 3.69
C HIS A 11 -10.18 13.39 4.46
N ARG A 12 -10.05 14.59 5.02
CA ARG A 12 -8.89 14.99 5.82
C ARG A 12 -8.70 14.09 7.04
N LYS A 13 -9.77 13.77 7.78
CA LYS A 13 -9.71 12.81 8.90
C LYS A 13 -9.24 11.43 8.47
N THR A 14 -9.67 10.98 7.29
CA THR A 14 -9.20 9.70 6.72
C THR A 14 -7.70 9.74 6.44
N VAL A 15 -7.20 10.80 5.83
CA VAL A 15 -5.77 11.01 5.58
C VAL A 15 -4.98 10.99 6.89
N GLU A 16 -5.39 11.78 7.88
CA GLU A 16 -4.77 11.86 9.20
C GLU A 16 -4.73 10.49 9.90
N LEU A 17 -5.83 9.73 9.82
CA LEU A 17 -5.88 8.37 10.38
C LEU A 17 -4.87 7.45 9.71
N CYS A 18 -4.79 7.47 8.38
CA CYS A 18 -3.85 6.63 7.62
C CYS A 18 -2.39 7.00 7.92
N GLU A 19 -2.09 8.30 8.10
CA GLU A 19 -0.76 8.77 8.51
C GLU A 19 -0.40 8.30 9.92
N ARG A 20 -1.29 8.48 10.88
CA ARG A 20 -1.08 8.08 12.28
C ARG A 20 -0.95 6.57 12.44
N ALA A 21 -1.76 5.80 11.72
CA ALA A 21 -1.70 4.34 11.73
C ALA A 21 -0.47 3.80 10.99
N GLY A 22 0.19 4.61 10.17
CA GLY A 22 1.37 4.21 9.42
C GLY A 22 1.07 3.24 8.28
N PHE A 23 -0.14 3.26 7.72
CA PHE A 23 -0.49 2.39 6.60
C PHE A 23 0.36 2.70 5.38
N HIS A 24 1.19 1.74 4.99
CA HIS A 24 2.07 1.85 3.82
C HIS A 24 1.50 1.10 2.60
N ARG A 25 0.39 0.40 2.75
CA ARG A 25 -0.34 -0.27 1.67
C ARG A 25 -1.81 0.09 1.77
N ILE A 26 -2.27 0.95 0.90
CA ILE A 26 -3.64 1.47 0.88
C ILE A 26 -4.25 1.19 -0.48
N HIS A 27 -5.38 0.50 -0.48
CA HIS A 27 -6.20 0.28 -1.68
C HIS A 27 -7.38 1.24 -1.65
N ALA A 28 -7.25 2.38 -2.31
CA ALA A 28 -8.28 3.38 -2.39
C ALA A 28 -8.98 3.34 -3.76
N PHE A 29 -10.32 3.35 -3.74
CA PHE A 29 -11.14 3.34 -4.93
C PHE A 29 -12.09 4.53 -4.95
N SER A 30 -12.36 5.06 -6.14
CA SER A 30 -13.43 6.04 -6.34
C SER A 30 -14.79 5.40 -6.17
N TYR A 31 -15.69 6.09 -5.48
CA TYR A 31 -17.10 5.66 -5.41
C TYR A 31 -17.73 5.68 -6.80
N SER A 32 -18.50 4.66 -7.10
CA SER A 32 -19.42 4.61 -8.23
C SER A 32 -20.77 4.04 -7.79
N PRO A 33 -21.89 4.65 -8.19
CA PRO A 33 -23.22 4.14 -7.86
C PRO A 33 -23.41 2.74 -8.44
N ARG A 34 -23.97 1.82 -7.64
CA ARG A 34 -24.32 0.48 -8.10
C ARG A 34 -25.78 0.21 -7.84
N PRO A 35 -26.57 -0.23 -8.86
CA PRO A 35 -27.96 -0.62 -8.67
C PRO A 35 -28.10 -1.68 -7.58
N GLY A 36 -29.18 -1.62 -6.82
CA GLY A 36 -29.46 -2.57 -5.73
C GLY A 36 -28.76 -2.26 -4.40
N THR A 37 -27.99 -1.20 -4.31
CA THR A 37 -27.41 -0.72 -3.04
C THR A 37 -28.24 0.43 -2.46
N SER A 38 -28.28 0.57 -1.13
CA SER A 38 -28.95 1.70 -0.46
C SER A 38 -28.33 3.04 -0.85
N ALA A 39 -27.05 3.07 -1.18
CA ALA A 39 -26.36 4.28 -1.62
C ALA A 39 -26.71 4.71 -3.06
N TYR A 40 -27.32 3.83 -3.84
CA TYR A 40 -27.66 4.13 -5.24
C TYR A 40 -28.58 5.35 -5.39
N SER A 41 -29.57 5.48 -4.48
CA SER A 41 -30.50 6.60 -4.46
C SER A 41 -29.85 7.95 -4.19
N LEU A 42 -28.68 7.97 -3.58
CA LEU A 42 -27.90 9.19 -3.33
C LEU A 42 -27.24 9.74 -4.59
N GLY A 43 -27.08 8.90 -5.61
CA GLY A 43 -26.43 9.26 -6.87
C GLY A 43 -24.93 9.49 -6.75
N ASP A 44 -24.36 10.08 -7.76
CA ASP A 44 -22.95 10.46 -7.81
C ASP A 44 -22.80 11.99 -7.68
N ARG A 45 -22.62 12.47 -6.47
CA ARG A 45 -22.62 13.91 -6.13
C ARG A 45 -21.23 14.53 -6.08
N VAL A 46 -20.18 13.70 -5.98
CA VAL A 46 -18.81 14.20 -5.87
C VAL A 46 -18.15 14.19 -7.25
N ASN A 47 -17.59 15.33 -7.65
CA ASN A 47 -16.91 15.45 -8.93
C ASN A 47 -15.77 14.44 -9.08
N GLY A 48 -15.61 13.89 -10.28
CA GLY A 48 -14.60 12.88 -10.60
C GLY A 48 -13.17 13.36 -10.32
N ASP A 49 -12.86 14.63 -10.54
CA ASP A 49 -11.54 15.20 -10.23
C ASP A 49 -11.26 15.21 -8.73
N VAL A 50 -12.29 15.54 -7.93
CA VAL A 50 -12.19 15.49 -6.46
C VAL A 50 -11.95 14.07 -6.00
N LYS A 51 -12.66 13.08 -6.56
CA LYS A 51 -12.43 11.66 -6.26
C LYS A 51 -11.01 11.22 -6.60
N ARG A 52 -10.52 11.57 -7.80
CA ARG A 52 -9.14 11.26 -8.21
C ARG A 52 -8.12 11.90 -7.28
N LYS A 53 -8.32 13.17 -6.93
CA LYS A 53 -7.47 13.87 -5.96
C LYS A 53 -7.42 13.12 -4.63
N ARG A 54 -8.58 12.75 -4.06
CA ARG A 54 -8.67 12.04 -2.77
C ARG A 54 -7.99 10.68 -2.79
N VAL A 55 -8.13 9.92 -3.88
CA VAL A 55 -7.38 8.67 -4.09
C VAL A 55 -5.88 8.93 -4.13
N GLY A 56 -5.44 9.95 -4.88
CA GLY A 56 -4.04 10.33 -4.96
C GLY A 56 -3.45 10.78 -3.63
N ASP A 57 -4.22 11.47 -2.79
CA ASP A 57 -3.79 11.88 -1.44
C ASP A 57 -3.44 10.64 -0.59
N LEU A 58 -4.29 9.61 -0.59
CA LEU A 58 -4.04 8.37 0.14
C LEU A 58 -2.86 7.57 -0.42
N GLN A 59 -2.64 7.58 -1.73
CA GLN A 59 -1.47 6.96 -2.34
C GLN A 59 -0.17 7.65 -1.87
N ARG A 60 -0.16 8.98 -1.82
CA ARG A 60 0.99 9.74 -1.28
C ARG A 60 1.27 9.43 0.19
N VAL A 61 0.22 9.28 1.01
CA VAL A 61 0.36 8.85 2.40
C VAL A 61 1.00 7.47 2.48
N ALA A 62 0.52 6.52 1.69
CA ALA A 62 1.08 5.16 1.66
C ALA A 62 2.57 5.17 1.27
N GLU A 63 2.96 5.93 0.24
CA GLU A 63 4.35 6.08 -0.18
C GLU A 63 5.23 6.69 0.91
N SER A 64 4.74 7.76 1.56
CA SER A 64 5.44 8.42 2.66
C SER A 64 5.65 7.48 3.83
N ASN A 65 4.60 6.74 4.23
CA ASN A 65 4.66 5.76 5.30
C ASN A 65 5.62 4.61 4.96
N LEU A 66 5.60 4.14 3.71
CA LEU A 66 6.55 3.11 3.24
C LEU A 66 7.99 3.58 3.37
N LYS A 67 8.31 4.80 2.95
CA LYS A 67 9.66 5.37 3.10
C LYS A 67 10.10 5.43 4.57
N LYS A 68 9.19 5.86 5.46
CA LYS A 68 9.46 5.90 6.91
C LYS A 68 9.70 4.51 7.48
N LEU A 69 8.90 3.52 7.08
CA LEU A 69 9.05 2.13 7.50
C LEU A 69 10.40 1.57 7.06
N VAL A 70 10.74 1.72 5.79
CA VAL A 70 12.02 1.23 5.24
C VAL A 70 13.21 1.87 5.94
N SER A 71 13.17 3.18 6.21
CA SER A 71 14.24 3.87 6.94
C SER A 71 14.46 3.33 8.35
N ARG A 72 13.38 2.88 9.01
CA ARG A 72 13.46 2.28 10.36
C ARG A 72 13.95 0.84 10.36
N ILE A 73 13.66 0.10 9.29
CA ILE A 73 14.01 -1.32 9.18
C ILE A 73 15.44 -1.51 8.64
N SER A 74 15.91 -0.62 7.79
CA SER A 74 17.31 -0.66 7.30
C SER A 74 18.28 -0.17 8.39
N PRO A 75 19.27 -0.94 8.84
CA PRO A 75 19.83 -2.22 8.33
C PRO A 75 19.42 -3.47 9.15
N ARG A 76 18.17 -3.61 9.54
CA ARG A 76 17.71 -4.76 10.35
C ARG A 76 17.57 -6.02 9.51
N SER A 77 17.70 -7.18 10.14
CA SER A 77 17.33 -8.46 9.55
C SER A 77 15.80 -8.60 9.53
N LEU A 78 15.25 -9.01 8.40
CA LEU A 78 13.82 -9.25 8.23
C LEU A 78 13.58 -10.74 7.98
N GLU A 79 12.50 -11.24 8.54
CA GLU A 79 11.98 -12.54 8.17
C GLU A 79 11.14 -12.39 6.90
N VAL A 80 11.45 -13.17 5.86
CA VAL A 80 10.82 -13.08 4.55
C VAL A 80 10.32 -14.45 4.13
N VAL A 81 9.05 -14.52 3.75
CA VAL A 81 8.48 -15.70 3.11
C VAL A 81 8.62 -15.52 1.60
N PHE A 82 9.39 -16.40 0.96
CA PHE A 82 9.56 -16.38 -0.48
C PHE A 82 8.47 -17.22 -1.15
N ASP A 83 7.80 -16.62 -2.11
CA ASP A 83 6.90 -17.33 -3.00
C ASP A 83 7.75 -18.24 -3.94
N GLY A 84 7.32 -19.51 -4.10
CA GLY A 84 8.08 -20.53 -4.81
C GLY A 84 8.25 -20.31 -6.32
N GLN A 85 7.73 -19.23 -6.87
CA GLN A 85 7.91 -18.89 -8.27
C GLN A 85 9.33 -18.38 -8.54
N ARG A 86 10.06 -19.14 -9.35
CA ARG A 86 11.35 -18.71 -9.88
C ARG A 86 11.13 -17.64 -10.96
N VAL A 87 11.53 -16.43 -10.68
CA VAL A 87 11.66 -15.40 -11.73
C VAL A 87 12.84 -15.79 -12.64
N PRO A 88 12.80 -15.53 -13.96
CA PRO A 88 13.84 -15.95 -14.90
C PRO A 88 15.29 -15.53 -14.59
N SER A 89 15.49 -14.67 -13.61
CA SER A 89 16.78 -14.06 -13.25
C SER A 89 17.44 -14.63 -11.98
N SER A 90 17.17 -15.89 -11.57
CA SER A 90 17.67 -16.49 -10.32
C SER A 90 17.35 -15.70 -9.02
N ARG A 91 16.50 -14.69 -9.09
CA ARG A 91 16.01 -13.93 -7.93
C ARG A 91 14.75 -14.57 -7.39
N ARG A 92 14.58 -14.51 -6.07
CA ARG A 92 13.33 -14.90 -5.41
C ARG A 92 12.60 -13.65 -4.94
N GLU A 93 11.30 -13.65 -5.14
CA GLU A 93 10.40 -12.62 -4.62
C GLU A 93 9.67 -13.15 -3.38
N GLY A 94 9.46 -12.28 -2.41
CA GLY A 94 8.76 -12.65 -1.19
C GLY A 94 8.27 -11.42 -0.43
N TYR A 95 7.58 -11.66 0.67
CA TYR A 95 7.05 -10.62 1.53
C TYR A 95 7.55 -10.81 2.96
N SER A 96 7.95 -9.71 3.60
CA SER A 96 8.24 -9.71 5.03
C SER A 96 6.96 -9.73 5.87
N ALA A 97 7.10 -9.95 7.18
CA ALA A 97 5.99 -9.83 8.14
C ALA A 97 5.33 -8.44 8.12
N GLU A 98 6.08 -7.41 7.73
CA GLU A 98 5.60 -6.04 7.55
C GLU A 98 5.00 -5.78 6.16
N TYR A 99 4.76 -6.82 5.36
CA TYR A 99 4.26 -6.72 3.98
C TYR A 99 5.17 -5.94 3.02
N LEU A 100 6.47 -5.91 3.27
CA LEU A 100 7.43 -5.37 2.32
C LEU A 100 7.72 -6.40 1.23
N HIS A 101 7.64 -5.97 -0.03
CA HIS A 101 8.07 -6.80 -1.14
C HIS A 101 9.60 -6.84 -1.19
N VAL A 102 10.17 -8.03 -1.09
CA VAL A 102 11.61 -8.26 -1.04
C VAL A 102 12.07 -9.05 -2.24
N LEU A 103 13.09 -8.54 -2.90
CA LEU A 103 13.81 -9.23 -3.97
C LEU A 103 15.14 -9.74 -3.40
N SER A 104 15.32 -11.07 -3.35
CA SER A 104 16.61 -11.61 -2.95
C SER A 104 17.60 -11.56 -4.11
N GLY A 105 18.84 -11.17 -3.82
CA GLY A 105 19.98 -11.47 -4.71
C GLY A 105 20.26 -12.98 -4.79
N SER A 106 21.34 -13.38 -5.44
CA SER A 106 21.72 -14.74 -5.81
C SER A 106 22.02 -15.72 -4.65
N PHE A 107 21.29 -15.67 -3.53
CA PHE A 107 21.43 -16.64 -2.45
C PHE A 107 20.38 -17.74 -2.54
N SER A 108 20.85 -19.01 -2.52
CA SER A 108 19.99 -20.18 -2.39
C SER A 108 19.46 -20.24 -0.96
N VAL A 109 18.20 -19.86 -0.77
CA VAL A 109 17.54 -20.03 0.52
C VAL A 109 16.38 -20.98 0.36
N VAL A 110 16.39 -22.07 1.14
CA VAL A 110 15.31 -23.04 1.24
C VAL A 110 14.58 -22.77 2.55
N GLY A 111 13.28 -22.40 2.46
CA GLY A 111 12.45 -22.10 3.62
C GLY A 111 12.30 -20.60 3.93
N SER A 112 11.68 -20.30 5.07
CA SER A 112 11.66 -18.94 5.61
C SER A 112 13.07 -18.55 6.08
N SER A 113 13.54 -17.37 5.68
CA SER A 113 14.92 -16.96 5.95
C SER A 113 14.96 -15.52 6.40
N ALA A 114 15.81 -15.26 7.39
CA ALA A 114 16.16 -13.91 7.75
C ALA A 114 17.02 -13.30 6.65
N VAL A 115 16.59 -12.18 6.08
CA VAL A 115 17.33 -11.43 5.07
C VAL A 115 17.70 -10.08 5.63
N THR A 116 18.98 -9.73 5.55
CA THR A 116 19.43 -8.40 5.91
C THR A 116 19.20 -7.44 4.74
N VAL A 117 18.33 -6.45 4.95
CA VAL A 117 18.04 -5.45 3.93
C VAL A 117 19.16 -4.41 3.92
N SER A 118 20.08 -4.54 2.96
CA SER A 118 21.17 -3.56 2.78
C SER A 118 20.78 -2.42 1.85
N LYS A 119 19.86 -2.64 0.91
CA LYS A 119 19.33 -1.62 0.01
C LYS A 119 17.90 -1.97 -0.36
N TYR A 120 16.99 -1.04 -0.18
CA TYR A 120 15.62 -1.14 -0.66
C TYR A 120 15.41 -0.19 -1.84
N LYS A 121 14.91 -0.71 -2.95
CA LYS A 121 14.44 0.09 -4.06
C LYS A 121 12.93 -0.10 -4.15
N ALA A 122 12.16 0.94 -3.83
CA ALA A 122 10.72 0.91 -4.01
C ALA A 122 10.41 0.59 -5.47
N LYS A 123 9.60 -0.41 -5.70
CA LYS A 123 9.02 -0.66 -7.02
C LYS A 123 7.90 0.37 -7.19
N GLY A 124 8.16 1.34 -8.04
CA GLY A 124 7.16 2.33 -8.45
C GLY A 124 6.03 1.67 -9.24
#